data_2716c1e1a3832db9022fee5193968503
#
_entry.id   2716c1e1a3832db9022fee5193968503
#
_cell.length_a   1.000
_cell.length_b   1.000
_cell.length_c   1.000
_cell.angle_alpha   90.00
_cell.angle_beta   90.00
_cell.angle_gamma   90.00
#
_symmetry.space_group_name_H-M   'P 1'
#
loop_
_entity.id
_entity.type
_entity.pdbx_description
1 polymer ?
#
loop_
_entity_poly.entity_id
_entity_poly.type
_entity_poly.pdbx_seq_one_letter_code
_entity_poly.pdbx_strand_id
1 'polypeptide(L)'
;LSEVRSAEAVMAVRNSISSGHNILSTIHADKAESIPSRLYSLLESNLDLEQFLRSIHRYVQLGVHIKGYYSQKYQRFHREVAEVTEFYVNDNNECVSNTIYQKTIKGDVTYKPISEHLLNYLEGQGMDMRSIREANGDLEKAQSYTDENNEIKEYNGIVSDYISLNPKIVNEKEKVKKEVVNIPRFT
;
A
#
# COMPACT_ATOMS: atom_id res chain seq x y z
N LEU A 1 6.07 3.72 19.03
CA LEU A 1 4.99 2.99 19.70
C LEU A 1 5.11 1.51 19.39
N SER A 2 4.88 0.68 20.40
CA SER A 2 4.73 -0.76 20.24
C SER A 2 3.38 -1.08 19.57
N GLU A 3 2.96 -2.32 19.61
CA GLU A 3 1.71 -2.77 19.01
C GLU A 3 0.46 -2.15 19.66
N VAL A 4 -0.51 -1.78 18.85
CA VAL A 4 -1.81 -1.27 19.27
C VAL A 4 -2.74 -2.44 19.56
N ARG A 5 -3.12 -2.62 20.85
CA ARG A 5 -3.96 -3.74 21.32
C ARG A 5 -5.13 -3.33 22.20
N SER A 6 -5.21 -2.06 22.61
CA SER A 6 -6.24 -1.60 23.54
C SER A 6 -6.81 -0.24 23.13
N ALA A 7 -7.94 0.13 23.72
CA ALA A 7 -8.58 1.43 23.50
C ALA A 7 -7.65 2.60 23.84
N GLU A 8 -6.91 2.50 24.95
CA GLU A 8 -5.95 3.53 25.38
C GLU A 8 -4.82 3.71 24.33
N ALA A 9 -4.33 2.58 23.77
CA ALA A 9 -3.30 2.63 22.74
C ALA A 9 -3.82 3.29 21.45
N VAL A 10 -5.06 3.02 21.05
CA VAL A 10 -5.71 3.67 19.90
C VAL A 10 -5.83 5.17 20.13
N MET A 11 -6.29 5.58 21.32
CA MET A 11 -6.42 7.00 21.67
C MET A 11 -5.06 7.70 21.74
N ALA A 12 -4.03 7.02 22.25
CA ALA A 12 -2.66 7.56 22.29
C ALA A 12 -2.12 7.78 20.86
N VAL A 13 -2.31 6.80 19.94
CA VAL A 13 -1.95 6.94 18.53
C VAL A 13 -2.69 8.13 17.92
N ARG A 14 -4.02 8.17 18.02
CA ARG A 14 -4.86 9.23 17.46
C ARG A 14 -4.41 10.62 17.94
N ASN A 15 -4.21 10.79 19.23
CA ASN A 15 -3.80 12.06 19.81
C ASN A 15 -2.39 12.48 19.33
N SER A 16 -1.46 11.54 19.25
CA SER A 16 -0.10 11.85 18.82
C SER A 16 -0.03 12.21 17.32
N ILE A 17 -0.73 11.47 16.44
CA ILE A 17 -0.75 11.82 15.00
C ILE A 17 -1.47 13.12 14.73
N SER A 18 -2.57 13.41 15.45
CA SER A 18 -3.30 14.68 15.31
C SER A 18 -2.55 15.89 15.83
N SER A 19 -1.54 15.70 16.68
CA SER A 19 -0.62 16.74 17.16
C SER A 19 0.66 16.89 16.31
N GLY A 20 0.71 16.24 15.14
CA GLY A 20 1.81 16.39 14.17
C GLY A 20 3.01 15.48 14.40
N HIS A 21 2.91 14.46 15.27
CA HIS A 21 3.98 13.50 15.47
C HIS A 21 3.98 12.42 14.40
N ASN A 22 5.15 12.13 13.85
CA ASN A 22 5.33 10.97 13.00
C ASN A 22 5.37 9.70 13.85
N ILE A 23 4.54 8.72 13.52
CA ILE A 23 4.41 7.47 14.27
C ILE A 23 4.56 6.28 13.34
N LEU A 24 5.34 5.31 13.78
CA LEU A 24 5.33 3.94 13.26
C LEU A 24 4.82 3.02 14.36
N SER A 25 3.77 2.26 14.08
CA SER A 25 3.18 1.31 15.02
C SER A 25 2.71 0.05 14.29
N THR A 26 2.41 -1.00 15.03
CA THR A 26 1.87 -2.25 14.51
C THR A 26 0.51 -2.55 15.09
N ILE A 27 -0.34 -3.22 14.31
CA ILE A 27 -1.66 -3.67 14.71
C ILE A 27 -1.97 -5.00 14.01
N HIS A 28 -2.70 -5.89 14.66
CA HIS A 28 -3.23 -7.07 13.99
C HIS A 28 -4.46 -6.71 13.16
N ALA A 29 -4.34 -6.84 11.85
CA ALA A 29 -5.41 -6.70 10.87
C ALA A 29 -5.22 -7.75 9.76
N ASP A 30 -6.30 -8.13 9.10
CA ASP A 30 -6.30 -9.11 8.01
C ASP A 30 -5.80 -8.52 6.68
N LYS A 31 -5.95 -7.19 6.52
CA LYS A 31 -5.52 -6.40 5.36
C LYS A 31 -5.05 -5.03 5.79
N ALA A 32 -4.25 -4.36 4.95
CA ALA A 32 -3.87 -2.96 5.19
C ALA A 32 -5.11 -2.04 5.15
N GLU A 33 -6.02 -2.26 4.20
CA GLU A 33 -7.27 -1.52 4.07
C GLU A 33 -8.15 -1.58 5.33
N SER A 34 -8.10 -2.68 6.09
CA SER A 34 -8.91 -2.88 7.30
C SER A 34 -8.37 -2.13 8.54
N ILE A 35 -7.19 -1.50 8.46
CA ILE A 35 -6.55 -0.84 9.63
C ILE A 35 -7.47 0.20 10.28
N PRO A 36 -8.14 1.13 9.57
CA PRO A 36 -9.01 2.12 10.21
C PRO A 36 -10.17 1.51 10.97
N SER A 37 -10.85 0.52 10.37
CA SER A 37 -11.96 -0.19 11.03
C SER A 37 -11.48 -1.05 12.20
N ARG A 38 -10.29 -1.64 12.08
CA ARG A 38 -9.68 -2.40 13.17
C ARG A 38 -9.33 -1.51 14.37
N LEU A 39 -8.77 -0.32 14.13
CA LEU A 39 -8.54 0.66 15.19
C LEU A 39 -9.86 1.03 15.90
N TYR A 40 -10.92 1.26 15.14
CA TYR A 40 -12.23 1.55 15.73
C TYR A 40 -12.77 0.39 16.57
N SER A 41 -12.61 -0.85 16.11
CA SER A 41 -13.10 -2.05 16.82
C SER A 41 -12.43 -2.29 18.17
N LEU A 42 -11.26 -1.69 18.42
CA LEU A 42 -10.58 -1.74 19.72
C LEU A 42 -11.11 -0.71 20.72
N LEU A 43 -11.92 0.26 20.25
CA LEU A 43 -12.54 1.25 21.11
C LEU A 43 -13.82 0.65 21.72
N GLU A 44 -13.88 0.58 23.02
CA GLU A 44 -15.07 0.15 23.78
C GLU A 44 -16.04 1.32 24.05
N SER A 45 -15.99 2.36 23.21
CA SER A 45 -16.72 3.60 23.42
C SER A 45 -17.72 3.89 22.31
N ASN A 46 -18.78 4.63 22.60
CA ASN A 46 -19.80 5.10 21.65
C ASN A 46 -19.30 6.33 20.85
N LEU A 47 -18.03 6.32 20.42
CA LEU A 47 -17.54 7.37 19.52
C LEU A 47 -18.23 7.27 18.17
N ASP A 48 -18.51 8.42 17.58
CA ASP A 48 -19.03 8.51 16.23
C ASP A 48 -18.05 7.84 15.24
N LEU A 49 -18.52 6.78 14.58
CA LEU A 49 -17.73 5.97 13.67
C LEU A 49 -17.20 6.80 12.51
N GLU A 50 -18.05 7.62 11.90
CA GLU A 50 -17.68 8.41 10.72
C GLU A 50 -16.61 9.44 11.07
N GLN A 51 -16.80 10.16 12.19
CA GLN A 51 -15.83 11.12 12.68
C GLN A 51 -14.49 10.47 13.03
N PHE A 52 -14.53 9.29 13.64
CA PHE A 52 -13.32 8.54 13.96
C PHE A 52 -12.57 8.10 12.69
N LEU A 53 -13.25 7.45 11.75
CA LEU A 53 -12.66 6.98 10.49
C LEU A 53 -12.07 8.16 9.70
N ARG A 54 -12.76 9.28 9.63
CA ARG A 54 -12.27 10.51 8.99
C ARG A 54 -11.00 11.04 9.65
N SER A 55 -10.94 11.00 10.97
CA SER A 55 -9.72 11.37 11.72
C SER A 55 -8.54 10.45 11.38
N ILE A 56 -8.76 9.13 11.31
CA ILE A 56 -7.70 8.19 10.94
C ILE A 56 -7.26 8.40 9.49
N HIS A 57 -8.18 8.51 8.52
CA HIS A 57 -7.82 8.75 7.11
C HIS A 57 -7.10 10.07 6.88
N ARG A 58 -7.30 11.06 7.75
CA ARG A 58 -6.61 12.35 7.64
C ARG A 58 -5.16 12.31 8.10
N TYR A 59 -4.84 11.48 9.08
CA TYR A 59 -3.55 11.51 9.77
C TYR A 59 -2.70 10.25 9.60
N VAL A 60 -3.27 9.10 9.25
CA VAL A 60 -2.53 7.89 8.88
C VAL A 60 -2.34 7.90 7.37
N GLN A 61 -1.10 8.01 6.90
CA GLN A 61 -0.80 8.07 5.47
C GLN A 61 -0.78 6.70 4.83
N LEU A 62 -0.18 5.71 5.50
CA LEU A 62 0.06 4.38 4.91
C LEU A 62 -0.24 3.26 5.91
N GLY A 63 -0.88 2.22 5.40
CA GLY A 63 -0.96 0.90 6.01
C GLY A 63 -0.14 -0.11 5.21
N VAL A 64 0.63 -0.94 5.92
CA VAL A 64 1.44 -1.99 5.30
C VAL A 64 1.07 -3.33 5.91
N HIS A 65 0.55 -4.25 5.10
CA HIS A 65 0.25 -5.60 5.52
C HIS A 65 1.41 -6.54 5.20
N ILE A 66 1.94 -7.17 6.25
CA ILE A 66 3.03 -8.15 6.15
C ILE A 66 2.47 -9.54 6.41
N LYS A 67 2.61 -10.43 5.44
CA LYS A 67 2.29 -11.85 5.59
C LYS A 67 3.50 -12.64 6.02
N GLY A 68 3.29 -13.58 6.95
CA GLY A 68 4.30 -14.54 7.36
C GLY A 68 3.82 -15.97 7.06
N TYR A 69 4.67 -16.77 6.45
CA TYR A 69 4.40 -18.18 6.17
C TYR A 69 5.69 -19.02 6.21
N TYR A 70 5.53 -20.32 6.45
CA TYR A 70 6.66 -21.23 6.34
C TYR A 70 6.87 -21.61 4.87
N SER A 71 8.03 -21.25 4.33
CA SER A 71 8.38 -21.59 2.95
C SER A 71 8.99 -22.99 2.88
N GLN A 72 8.32 -23.91 2.23
CA GLN A 72 8.83 -25.27 1.96
C GLN A 72 10.09 -25.22 1.09
N LYS A 73 10.15 -24.28 0.14
CA LYS A 73 11.30 -24.09 -0.75
C LYS A 73 12.58 -23.71 -0.01
N TYR A 74 12.46 -22.80 0.98
CA TYR A 74 13.60 -22.27 1.72
C TYR A 74 13.77 -22.91 3.10
N GLN A 75 12.89 -23.82 3.50
CA GLN A 75 12.88 -24.52 4.80
C GLN A 75 12.97 -23.54 5.99
N ARG A 76 12.32 -22.37 5.87
CA ARG A 76 12.32 -21.34 6.91
C ARG A 76 11.07 -20.49 6.87
N PHE A 77 10.84 -19.77 7.96
CA PHE A 77 9.78 -18.78 8.02
C PHE A 77 10.14 -17.58 7.12
N HIS A 78 9.23 -17.23 6.24
CA HIS A 78 9.36 -16.11 5.31
C HIS A 78 8.34 -15.04 5.63
N ARG A 79 8.73 -13.77 5.49
CA ARG A 79 7.85 -12.62 5.61
C ARG A 79 7.98 -11.76 4.38
N GLU A 80 6.84 -11.29 3.89
CA GLU A 80 6.81 -10.41 2.73
C GLU A 80 5.72 -9.35 2.89
N VAL A 81 5.91 -8.21 2.24
CA VAL A 81 4.85 -7.22 2.08
C VAL A 81 3.81 -7.79 1.12
N ALA A 82 2.58 -7.89 1.58
CA ALA A 82 1.46 -8.40 0.81
C ALA A 82 0.56 -7.28 0.27
N GLU A 83 0.49 -6.15 0.98
CA GLU A 83 -0.36 -5.04 0.61
C GLU A 83 0.17 -3.74 1.18
N VAL A 84 0.07 -2.66 0.41
CA VAL A 84 0.28 -1.28 0.85
C VAL A 84 -0.94 -0.46 0.44
N THR A 85 -1.55 0.18 1.42
CA THR A 85 -2.74 1.02 1.22
C THR A 85 -2.46 2.41 1.75
N GLU A 86 -2.71 3.43 0.93
CA GLU A 86 -2.74 4.81 1.37
C GLU A 86 -4.14 5.20 1.86
N PHE A 87 -4.19 6.07 2.84
CA PHE A 87 -5.42 6.62 3.40
C PHE A 87 -5.41 8.13 3.27
N TYR A 88 -6.53 8.70 2.85
CA TYR A 88 -6.71 10.15 2.82
C TYR A 88 -8.19 10.52 2.84
N VAL A 89 -8.46 11.80 3.04
CA VAL A 89 -9.81 12.37 2.89
C VAL A 89 -9.77 13.23 1.63
N ASN A 90 -10.64 12.93 0.67
CA ASN A 90 -10.71 13.65 -0.60
C ASN A 90 -11.40 15.02 -0.44
N ASP A 91 -11.44 15.80 -1.54
CA ASP A 91 -12.03 17.15 -1.56
C ASP A 91 -13.54 17.16 -1.26
N ASN A 92 -14.22 16.03 -1.49
CA ASN A 92 -15.64 15.83 -1.12
C ASN A 92 -15.80 15.44 0.34
N ASN A 93 -14.72 15.43 1.13
CA ASN A 93 -14.70 15.03 2.53
C ASN A 93 -15.04 13.55 2.77
N GLU A 94 -14.77 12.67 1.79
CA GLU A 94 -14.96 11.23 1.86
C GLU A 94 -13.64 10.54 2.24
N CYS A 95 -13.74 9.48 3.06
CA CYS A 95 -12.63 8.63 3.41
C CYS A 95 -12.25 7.72 2.24
N VAL A 96 -11.01 7.80 1.78
CA VAL A 96 -10.49 6.99 0.68
C VAL A 96 -9.38 6.07 1.17
N SER A 97 -9.49 4.79 0.81
CA SER A 97 -8.45 3.78 0.97
C SER A 97 -8.04 3.32 -0.43
N ASN A 98 -6.82 3.67 -0.86
CA ASN A 98 -6.28 3.28 -2.15
C ASN A 98 -5.15 2.26 -1.98
N THR A 99 -5.39 1.01 -2.36
CA THR A 99 -4.38 -0.03 -2.31
C THR A 99 -3.43 0.12 -3.50
N ILE A 100 -2.26 0.68 -3.25
CA ILE A 100 -1.24 1.02 -4.25
C ILE A 100 -0.32 -0.15 -4.61
N TYR A 101 -0.24 -1.15 -3.74
CA TYR A 101 0.51 -2.39 -3.97
C TYR A 101 -0.25 -3.57 -3.40
N GLN A 102 -0.37 -4.63 -4.17
CA GLN A 102 -0.95 -5.89 -3.72
C GLN A 102 -0.21 -7.08 -4.33
N LYS A 103 0.11 -8.06 -3.49
CA LYS A 103 0.68 -9.34 -3.90
C LYS A 103 -0.26 -10.48 -3.54
N THR A 104 -0.66 -11.27 -4.53
CA THR A 104 -1.52 -12.43 -4.33
C THR A 104 -0.74 -13.62 -3.74
N ILE A 105 -1.47 -14.64 -3.26
CA ILE A 105 -0.86 -15.91 -2.79
C ILE A 105 -0.15 -16.62 -3.95
N LYS A 106 -0.60 -16.43 -5.19
CA LYS A 106 0.03 -17.01 -6.39
C LYS A 106 1.33 -16.30 -6.80
N GLY A 107 1.61 -15.14 -6.20
CA GLY A 107 2.80 -14.34 -6.49
C GLY A 107 2.58 -13.21 -7.49
N ASP A 108 1.36 -13.06 -8.03
CA ASP A 108 1.04 -11.95 -8.92
C ASP A 108 1.09 -10.64 -8.15
N VAL A 109 1.67 -9.62 -8.76
CA VAL A 109 1.83 -8.29 -8.16
C VAL A 109 1.06 -7.27 -8.96
N THR A 110 0.27 -6.45 -8.27
CA THR A 110 -0.47 -5.34 -8.86
C THR A 110 0.01 -4.03 -8.23
N TYR A 111 0.20 -3.02 -9.07
CA TYR A 111 0.48 -1.65 -8.67
C TYR A 111 -0.65 -0.74 -9.13
N LYS A 112 -0.96 0.28 -8.31
CA LYS A 112 -1.85 1.38 -8.70
C LYS A 112 -1.15 2.71 -8.49
N PRO A 113 -1.58 3.77 -9.20
CA PRO A 113 -1.06 5.10 -8.97
C PRO A 113 -1.21 5.54 -7.51
N ILE A 114 -0.22 6.28 -7.03
CA ILE A 114 -0.24 6.97 -5.75
C ILE A 114 -1.06 8.25 -5.91
N SER A 115 -1.88 8.60 -4.95
CA SER A 115 -2.68 9.82 -5.01
C SER A 115 -1.81 11.09 -4.99
N GLU A 116 -2.30 12.16 -5.62
CA GLU A 116 -1.66 13.49 -5.52
C GLU A 116 -1.55 13.96 -4.07
N HIS A 117 -2.49 13.55 -3.20
CA HIS A 117 -2.42 13.85 -1.78
C HIS A 117 -1.14 13.30 -1.13
N LEU A 118 -0.83 12.01 -1.35
CA LEU A 118 0.37 11.38 -0.80
C LEU A 118 1.64 11.91 -1.47
N LEU A 119 1.64 12.14 -2.80
CA LEU A 119 2.77 12.72 -3.52
C LEU A 119 3.14 14.09 -2.94
N ASN A 120 2.16 14.98 -2.76
CA ASN A 120 2.37 16.32 -2.21
C ASN A 120 2.82 16.27 -0.74
N TYR A 121 2.30 15.34 0.05
CA TYR A 121 2.75 15.12 1.43
C TYR A 121 4.23 14.75 1.48
N LEU A 122 4.66 13.76 0.69
CA LEU A 122 6.04 13.29 0.64
C LEU A 122 7.00 14.36 0.14
N GLU A 123 6.60 15.14 -0.89
CA GLU A 123 7.37 16.27 -1.39
C GLU A 123 7.53 17.36 -0.33
N GLY A 124 6.47 17.65 0.43
CA GLY A 124 6.50 18.56 1.56
C GLY A 124 7.41 18.11 2.70
N GLN A 125 7.69 16.79 2.81
CA GLN A 125 8.69 16.23 3.73
C GLN A 125 10.13 16.29 3.18
N GLY A 126 10.33 16.87 1.98
CA GLY A 126 11.63 17.05 1.36
C GLY A 126 12.11 15.87 0.53
N MET A 127 11.22 14.93 0.15
CA MET A 127 11.57 13.85 -0.76
C MET A 127 11.68 14.33 -2.21
N ASP A 128 12.67 13.84 -2.95
CA ASP A 128 12.73 14.05 -4.40
C ASP A 128 11.72 13.12 -5.09
N MET A 129 10.64 13.71 -5.58
CA MET A 129 9.51 12.98 -6.16
C MET A 129 9.57 12.83 -7.68
N ARG A 130 10.63 13.29 -8.36
CA ARG A 130 10.68 13.33 -9.83
C ARG A 130 10.44 11.95 -10.46
N SER A 131 11.24 10.96 -10.06
CA SER A 131 11.11 9.60 -10.59
C SER A 131 9.80 8.92 -10.17
N ILE A 132 9.29 9.23 -8.98
CA ILE A 132 8.02 8.66 -8.49
C ILE A 132 6.85 9.26 -9.26
N ARG A 133 6.85 10.58 -9.55
CA ARG A 133 5.81 11.23 -10.36
C ARG A 133 5.81 10.73 -11.80
N GLU A 134 6.99 10.51 -12.40
CA GLU A 134 7.11 9.94 -13.74
C GLU A 134 6.51 8.53 -13.79
N ALA A 135 6.90 7.66 -12.87
CA ALA A 135 6.37 6.31 -12.77
C ALA A 135 4.86 6.27 -12.47
N ASN A 136 4.36 7.21 -11.64
CA ASN A 136 2.93 7.34 -11.36
C ASN A 136 2.14 7.72 -12.62
N GLY A 137 2.62 8.68 -13.39
CA GLY A 137 2.01 9.07 -14.66
C GLY A 137 1.96 7.94 -15.70
N ASP A 138 2.94 7.05 -15.70
CA ASP A 138 2.92 5.86 -16.55
C ASP A 138 1.88 4.84 -16.10
N LEU A 139 1.71 4.64 -14.78
CA LEU A 139 0.64 3.80 -14.24
C LEU A 139 -0.75 4.36 -14.55
N GLU A 140 -0.96 5.68 -14.46
CA GLU A 140 -2.22 6.33 -14.77
C GLU A 140 -2.62 6.15 -16.24
N LYS A 141 -1.67 6.37 -17.17
CA LYS A 141 -1.88 6.09 -18.59
C LYS A 141 -2.25 4.65 -18.84
N ALA A 142 -1.57 3.76 -18.16
CA ALA A 142 -1.77 2.36 -18.23
C ALA A 142 -3.18 1.95 -17.80
N GLN A 143 -3.65 2.48 -16.70
CA GLN A 143 -4.99 2.21 -16.18
C GLN A 143 -6.07 2.74 -17.13
N SER A 144 -5.90 3.93 -17.70
CA SER A 144 -6.83 4.49 -18.70
C SER A 144 -6.98 3.60 -19.93
N TYR A 145 -5.87 3.04 -20.46
CA TYR A 145 -5.93 2.10 -21.58
C TYR A 145 -6.67 0.80 -21.26
N THR A 146 -6.58 0.32 -20.02
CA THR A 146 -7.28 -0.90 -19.59
C THR A 146 -8.79 -0.64 -19.48
N ASP A 147 -9.18 0.51 -18.95
CA ASP A 147 -10.58 0.90 -18.78
C ASP A 147 -11.28 1.13 -20.12
N GLU A 148 -10.57 1.68 -21.12
CA GLU A 148 -11.13 1.95 -22.46
C GLU A 148 -11.29 0.69 -23.32
N ASN A 149 -10.41 -0.31 -23.18
CA ASN A 149 -10.35 -1.43 -24.12
C ASN A 149 -10.82 -2.77 -23.56
N ASN A 150 -11.12 -2.88 -22.26
CA ASN A 150 -11.44 -4.14 -21.58
C ASN A 150 -10.41 -5.26 -21.82
N GLU A 151 -9.22 -4.93 -22.34
CA GLU A 151 -8.12 -5.85 -22.59
C GLU A 151 -7.01 -5.61 -21.58
N ILE A 152 -6.69 -6.65 -20.79
CA ILE A 152 -5.49 -6.69 -19.97
C ILE A 152 -4.28 -6.77 -20.92
N LYS A 153 -3.74 -5.64 -21.38
CA LYS A 153 -2.44 -5.61 -22.04
C LYS A 153 -1.36 -5.76 -20.99
N GLU A 154 -0.54 -6.82 -21.14
CA GLU A 154 0.58 -7.13 -20.25
C GLU A 154 1.52 -5.91 -20.10
N TYR A 155 1.61 -5.37 -18.90
CA TYR A 155 2.49 -4.26 -18.54
C TYR A 155 3.92 -4.68 -18.29
N ASN A 156 4.58 -5.26 -19.30
CA ASN A 156 5.99 -5.67 -19.18
C ASN A 156 7.00 -4.50 -19.13
N GLY A 157 6.59 -3.28 -19.48
CA GLY A 157 7.45 -2.10 -19.51
C GLY A 157 7.54 -1.38 -18.16
N ILE A 158 6.42 -1.12 -17.52
CA ILE A 158 6.31 -0.24 -16.34
C ILE A 158 6.89 -0.89 -15.08
N VAL A 159 6.69 -2.21 -14.92
CA VAL A 159 7.30 -2.98 -13.82
C VAL A 159 8.83 -2.94 -13.87
N SER A 160 9.43 -2.88 -15.09
CA SER A 160 10.88 -2.81 -15.25
C SER A 160 11.48 -1.51 -14.71
N ASP A 161 10.76 -0.40 -14.80
CA ASP A 161 11.26 0.92 -14.41
C ASP A 161 11.10 1.17 -12.92
N TYR A 162 10.01 0.70 -12.29
CA TYR A 162 9.88 0.68 -10.83
C TYR A 162 10.95 -0.20 -10.15
N ILE A 163 11.33 -1.32 -10.76
CA ILE A 163 12.41 -2.19 -10.28
C ILE A 163 13.78 -1.52 -10.46
N SER A 164 13.95 -0.61 -11.45
CA SER A 164 15.22 0.10 -11.69
C SER A 164 15.56 1.13 -10.62
N LEU A 165 14.61 1.59 -9.82
CA LEU A 165 14.84 2.51 -8.69
C LEU A 165 15.52 1.82 -7.50
N ASN A 166 15.62 0.48 -7.50
CA ASN A 166 16.32 -0.25 -6.45
C ASN A 166 17.52 -1.01 -7.05
N PRO A 167 18.76 -0.51 -6.93
CA PRO A 167 19.95 -1.10 -7.56
C PRO A 167 20.27 -2.52 -7.10
N LYS A 168 19.68 -3.01 -6.01
CA LYS A 168 19.82 -4.40 -5.56
C LYS A 168 18.97 -5.39 -6.37
N ILE A 169 18.02 -4.91 -7.17
CA ILE A 169 17.09 -5.74 -7.97
C ILE A 169 17.60 -5.90 -9.42
N VAL A 170 18.63 -5.15 -9.82
CA VAL A 170 19.19 -5.18 -11.19
C VAL A 170 19.65 -6.58 -11.60
N ASN A 171 20.16 -7.39 -10.65
CA ASN A 171 20.60 -8.76 -10.93
C ASN A 171 19.45 -9.78 -11.07
N GLU A 172 18.20 -9.41 -10.78
CA GLU A 172 17.01 -10.26 -10.98
C GLU A 172 16.25 -9.94 -12.27
N LYS A 173 16.57 -8.85 -12.97
CA LYS A 173 15.89 -8.46 -14.24
C LYS A 173 15.91 -9.56 -15.30
N GLU A 174 16.99 -10.32 -15.40
CA GLU A 174 17.07 -11.43 -16.36
C GLU A 174 16.27 -12.66 -15.93
N LYS A 175 16.12 -12.89 -14.61
CA LYS A 175 15.31 -13.98 -14.09
C LYS A 175 13.83 -13.71 -14.24
N VAL A 176 13.36 -12.49 -13.93
CA VAL A 176 11.96 -12.09 -14.06
C VAL A 176 11.52 -12.12 -15.53
N LYS A 177 12.34 -11.63 -16.48
CA LYS A 177 12.04 -11.75 -17.92
C LYS A 177 11.93 -13.20 -18.40
N LYS A 178 12.70 -14.12 -17.83
CA LYS A 178 12.62 -15.56 -18.20
C LYS A 178 11.42 -16.27 -17.58
N GLU A 179 10.94 -15.84 -16.41
CA GLU A 179 9.76 -16.43 -15.75
C GLU A 179 8.45 -15.94 -16.36
N VAL A 180 8.37 -14.67 -16.78
CA VAL A 180 7.17 -14.10 -17.44
C VAL A 180 6.93 -14.69 -18.84
N VAL A 181 7.98 -15.08 -19.55
CA VAL A 181 7.85 -15.72 -20.88
C VAL A 181 7.36 -17.17 -20.82
N ASN A 182 7.36 -17.81 -19.66
CA ASN A 182 7.03 -19.23 -19.48
C ASN A 182 5.68 -19.50 -18.77
N ILE A 183 4.75 -18.56 -18.74
CA ILE A 183 3.41 -18.81 -18.24
C ILE A 183 2.61 -19.57 -19.33
N PRO A 184 2.20 -20.83 -19.11
CA PRO A 184 1.36 -21.56 -20.07
C PRO A 184 0.01 -20.84 -20.20
N ARG A 185 -0.42 -20.53 -21.42
CA ARG A 185 -1.79 -20.10 -21.71
C ARG A 185 -2.71 -21.28 -21.39
N PHE A 186 -3.53 -21.15 -20.37
CA PHE A 186 -4.65 -22.05 -20.15
C PHE A 186 -5.74 -21.72 -21.17
N THR A 187 -5.96 -22.65 -22.09
CA THR A 187 -7.15 -22.74 -22.94
C THR A 187 -8.35 -23.21 -22.12
#